data_60c8fe48c27064ea24074795269d7ed6
#
_entry.id   60c8fe48c27064ea24074795269d7ed6
#
_cell.length_a   1.000
_cell.length_b   1.000
_cell.length_c   1.000
_cell.angle_alpha   90.00
_cell.angle_beta   90.00
_cell.angle_gamma   90.00
#
_symmetry.space_group_name_H-M   'P 1'
#
loop_
_entity.id
_entity.type
_entity.pdbx_description
1 polymer ?
#
loop_
_entity_poly.entity_id
_entity_poly.type
_entity_poly.pdbx_seq_one_letter_code
_entity_poly.pdbx_strand_id
1 'polypeptide(L)'
;GGALAAGVALKSGESGDFRLCLQVLGYPPLDNLIHPLYKKDGYHRIMAAERELAFTELYFGGDTEGMACAYGSPVYASEEQLRLVPRALIISAEGCNFRYEDEEYAGRLASVGVEVTVKRFTKARHGFIPHFGEYWKEAADLIVRSIRSARV
;
A
#
# COMPACT_ATOMS: atom_id res chain seq x y z
N GLY A 1 6.07 0.78 6.25
CA GLY A 1 6.91 0.02 5.27
C GLY A 1 6.24 -0.12 3.91
N GLY A 2 4.92 -0.34 3.86
CA GLY A 2 4.23 -0.60 2.58
C GLY A 2 4.20 0.61 1.65
N ALA A 3 3.97 1.82 2.18
CA ALA A 3 4.05 3.05 1.37
C ALA A 3 5.45 3.26 0.79
N LEU A 4 6.48 3.03 1.61
CA LEU A 4 7.88 3.12 1.17
C LEU A 4 8.17 2.10 0.06
N ALA A 5 7.66 0.86 0.18
CA ALA A 5 7.82 -0.15 -0.86
C ALA A 5 7.15 0.27 -2.18
N ALA A 6 5.95 0.86 -2.14
CA ALA A 6 5.28 1.39 -3.32
C ALA A 6 6.05 2.59 -3.92
N GLY A 7 6.57 3.51 -3.08
CA GLY A 7 7.42 4.62 -3.54
C GLY A 7 8.72 4.13 -4.20
N VAL A 8 9.34 3.08 -3.66
CA VAL A 8 10.52 2.43 -4.28
C VAL A 8 10.16 1.79 -5.62
N ALA A 9 8.97 1.18 -5.75
CA ALA A 9 8.51 0.62 -7.02
C ALA A 9 8.33 1.71 -8.10
N LEU A 10 7.73 2.85 -7.75
CA LEU A 10 7.65 4.02 -8.64
C LEU A 10 9.04 4.50 -9.05
N LYS A 11 9.95 4.68 -8.07
CA LYS A 11 11.32 5.13 -8.33
C LYS A 11 12.08 4.17 -9.25
N SER A 12 11.92 2.86 -9.06
CA SER A 12 12.52 1.84 -9.92
C SER A 12 12.07 1.98 -11.38
N GLY A 13 10.76 2.18 -11.59
CA GLY A 13 10.21 2.36 -12.92
C GLY A 13 10.72 3.62 -13.63
N GLU A 14 10.77 4.73 -12.90
CA GLU A 14 11.17 6.03 -13.45
C GLU A 14 12.68 6.15 -13.70
N SER A 15 13.52 5.70 -12.74
CA SER A 15 14.97 5.85 -12.88
C SER A 15 15.59 4.82 -13.81
N GLY A 16 15.01 3.62 -13.87
CA GLY A 16 15.60 2.50 -14.61
C GLY A 16 16.89 1.93 -14.01
N ASP A 17 17.38 2.46 -12.87
CA ASP A 17 18.64 2.06 -12.24
C ASP A 17 18.62 0.61 -11.72
N PHE A 18 17.45 0.12 -11.41
CA PHE A 18 17.22 -1.26 -10.95
C PHE A 18 15.82 -1.72 -11.37
N ARG A 19 15.63 -3.04 -11.39
CA ARG A 19 14.33 -3.63 -11.76
C ARG A 19 13.75 -4.42 -10.60
N LEU A 20 12.45 -4.27 -10.44
CA LEU A 20 11.66 -5.06 -9.51
C LEU A 20 10.71 -5.96 -10.32
N CYS A 21 10.57 -7.22 -9.92
CA CYS A 21 9.66 -8.16 -10.58
C CYS A 21 8.28 -8.24 -9.90
N LEU A 22 8.17 -7.74 -8.68
CA LEU A 22 6.95 -7.78 -7.87
C LEU A 22 7.02 -6.75 -6.77
N GLN A 23 5.91 -6.06 -6.50
CA GLN A 23 5.67 -5.35 -5.25
C GLN A 23 4.65 -6.11 -4.40
N VAL A 24 4.96 -6.32 -3.13
CA VAL A 24 4.05 -6.93 -2.15
C VAL A 24 3.69 -5.90 -1.11
N LEU A 25 2.44 -5.49 -1.09
CA LEU A 25 1.93 -4.41 -0.26
C LEU A 25 0.90 -4.96 0.73
N GLY A 26 1.24 -4.97 2.00
CA GLY A 26 0.33 -5.40 3.07
C GLY A 26 -0.28 -4.18 3.76
N TYR A 27 -1.54 -3.91 3.53
CA TYR A 27 -2.33 -2.82 4.13
C TYR A 27 -1.54 -1.51 4.29
N PRO A 28 -0.92 -0.98 3.20
CA PRO A 28 -0.06 0.19 3.25
C PRO A 28 -0.83 1.50 3.43
N PRO A 29 -0.27 2.51 4.10
CA PRO A 29 -0.76 3.88 4.03
C PRO A 29 -0.34 4.51 2.70
N LEU A 30 -1.21 4.53 1.70
CA LEU A 30 -0.90 5.03 0.35
C LEU A 30 -1.36 6.46 0.11
N ASP A 31 -2.11 7.02 1.05
CA ASP A 31 -2.52 8.42 1.09
C ASP A 31 -2.12 9.02 2.45
N ASN A 32 -1.02 9.73 2.49
CA ASN A 32 -0.55 10.42 3.69
C ASN A 32 -0.96 11.91 3.73
N LEU A 33 -1.66 12.39 2.70
CA LEU A 33 -2.13 13.78 2.62
C LEU A 33 -3.46 13.97 3.33
N ILE A 34 -4.39 13.01 3.19
CA ILE A 34 -5.69 13.09 3.84
C ILE A 34 -5.55 12.78 5.32
N HIS A 35 -6.01 13.74 6.14
CA HIS A 35 -6.04 13.57 7.60
C HIS A 35 -6.83 12.31 7.99
N PRO A 36 -6.32 11.46 8.91
CA PRO A 36 -6.91 10.16 9.25
C PRO A 36 -8.41 10.17 9.60
N LEU A 37 -8.89 11.23 10.26
CA LEU A 37 -10.30 11.38 10.60
C LEU A 37 -11.22 11.61 9.39
N TYR A 38 -10.66 12.05 8.27
CA TYR A 38 -11.40 12.29 7.03
C TYR A 38 -11.26 11.17 6.02
N LYS A 39 -10.42 10.16 6.31
CA LYS A 39 -10.38 8.93 5.52
C LYS A 39 -11.72 8.22 5.61
N LYS A 40 -12.12 7.58 4.53
CA LYS A 40 -13.37 6.83 4.45
C LYS A 40 -13.41 5.77 5.57
N ASP A 41 -14.47 5.77 6.38
CA ASP A 41 -14.64 4.92 7.56
C ASP A 41 -13.57 5.09 8.67
N GLY A 42 -12.82 6.19 8.69
CA GLY A 42 -11.74 6.42 9.66
C GLY A 42 -12.18 6.31 11.13
N TYR A 43 -13.40 6.75 11.46
CA TYR A 43 -13.95 6.66 12.82
C TYR A 43 -14.27 5.23 13.30
N HIS A 44 -14.48 4.31 12.38
CA HIS A 44 -14.90 2.93 12.68
C HIS A 44 -13.75 1.94 12.67
N ARG A 45 -12.52 2.43 12.46
CA ARG A 45 -11.34 1.58 12.34
C ARG A 45 -10.48 1.57 13.60
N ILE A 46 -9.68 0.56 13.75
CA ILE A 46 -9.09 0.13 15.02
C ILE A 46 -7.80 0.87 15.33
N MET A 47 -7.11 1.39 14.34
CA MET A 47 -5.96 2.24 14.61
C MET A 47 -6.47 3.64 14.94
N ALA A 48 -6.13 4.13 16.13
CA ALA A 48 -6.48 5.48 16.54
C ALA A 48 -5.86 6.50 15.58
N ALA A 49 -6.64 7.51 15.20
CA ALA A 49 -6.20 8.57 14.30
C ALA A 49 -4.94 9.28 14.81
N GLU A 50 -4.82 9.44 16.12
CA GLU A 50 -3.65 10.03 16.78
C GLU A 50 -2.37 9.24 16.51
N ARG A 51 -2.46 7.91 16.45
CA ARG A 51 -1.32 7.05 16.14
C ARG A 51 -0.89 7.17 14.68
N GLU A 52 -1.85 7.24 13.77
CA GLU A 52 -1.57 7.47 12.34
C GLU A 52 -0.93 8.84 12.14
N LEU A 53 -1.46 9.89 12.78
CA LEU A 53 -0.89 11.23 12.75
C LEU A 53 0.54 11.26 13.30
N ALA A 54 0.80 10.59 14.42
CA ALA A 54 2.14 10.52 14.99
C ALA A 54 3.14 9.85 14.03
N PHE A 55 2.75 8.80 13.33
CA PHE A 55 3.62 8.19 12.31
C PHE A 55 3.85 9.11 11.12
N THR A 56 2.83 9.80 10.65
CA THR A 56 2.94 10.77 9.54
C THR A 56 3.87 11.91 9.92
N GLU A 57 3.71 12.47 11.13
CA GLU A 57 4.58 13.53 11.64
C GLU A 57 6.04 13.07 11.78
N LEU A 58 6.26 11.89 12.36
CA LEU A 58 7.62 11.33 12.51
C LEU A 58 8.29 11.06 11.17
N TYR A 59 7.53 10.71 10.14
CA TYR A 59 8.08 10.36 8.83
C TYR A 59 8.32 11.60 7.96
N PHE A 60 7.39 12.55 7.93
CA PHE A 60 7.43 13.71 7.06
C PHE A 60 7.90 15.01 7.75
N GLY A 61 7.84 15.07 9.09
CA GLY A 61 8.25 16.29 9.83
C GLY A 61 7.51 17.55 9.43
N GLY A 62 6.25 17.43 8.98
CA GLY A 62 5.45 18.56 8.48
C GLY A 62 5.69 18.88 7.00
N ASP A 63 6.49 18.10 6.27
CA ASP A 63 6.70 18.27 4.81
C ASP A 63 5.44 17.87 4.02
N THR A 64 4.58 18.86 3.77
CA THR A 64 3.32 18.67 3.02
C THR A 64 3.55 18.41 1.53
N GLU A 65 4.65 18.91 0.95
CA GLU A 65 5.00 18.63 -0.45
C GLU A 65 5.44 17.17 -0.58
N GLY A 66 6.24 16.67 0.36
CA GLY A 66 6.60 15.26 0.43
C GLY A 66 5.39 14.34 0.63
N MET A 67 4.41 14.74 1.46
CA MET A 67 3.15 13.99 1.59
C MET A 67 2.34 13.96 0.30
N ALA A 68 2.30 15.06 -0.46
CA ALA A 68 1.49 15.20 -1.67
C ALA A 68 2.13 14.53 -2.91
N CYS A 69 3.43 14.27 -2.88
CA CYS A 69 4.10 13.65 -4.01
C CYS A 69 3.79 12.14 -4.12
N ALA A 70 3.94 11.59 -5.32
CA ALA A 70 3.68 10.17 -5.59
C ALA A 70 4.55 9.21 -4.76
N TYR A 71 5.73 9.61 -4.33
CA TYR A 71 6.58 8.78 -3.48
C TYR A 71 6.11 8.75 -2.02
N GLY A 72 5.55 9.85 -1.54
CA GLY A 72 4.95 9.95 -0.20
C GLY A 72 3.55 9.37 -0.15
N SER A 73 2.75 9.61 -1.20
CA SER A 73 1.38 9.11 -1.34
C SER A 73 1.16 8.46 -2.71
N PRO A 74 1.50 7.18 -2.85
CA PRO A 74 1.44 6.47 -4.14
C PRO A 74 0.08 6.47 -4.83
N VAL A 75 -1.00 6.69 -4.09
CA VAL A 75 -2.34 6.84 -4.66
C VAL A 75 -2.45 8.03 -5.62
N TYR A 76 -1.56 9.03 -5.53
CA TYR A 76 -1.54 10.20 -6.42
C TYR A 76 -0.57 10.07 -7.61
N ALA A 77 0.10 8.92 -7.78
CA ALA A 77 0.97 8.70 -8.93
C ALA A 77 0.21 8.88 -10.25
N SER A 78 0.85 9.48 -11.27
CA SER A 78 0.25 9.61 -12.59
C SER A 78 0.08 8.25 -13.27
N GLU A 79 -0.75 8.17 -14.30
CA GLU A 79 -0.90 6.94 -15.08
C GLU A 79 0.42 6.51 -15.74
N GLU A 80 1.22 7.48 -16.20
CA GLU A 80 2.54 7.24 -16.77
C GLU A 80 3.47 6.59 -15.76
N GLN A 81 3.49 7.10 -14.51
CA GLN A 81 4.28 6.52 -13.42
C GLN A 81 3.78 5.10 -13.07
N LEU A 82 2.46 4.92 -12.98
CA LEU A 82 1.86 3.63 -12.64
C LEU A 82 2.14 2.55 -13.71
N ARG A 83 2.26 2.89 -14.99
CA ARG A 83 2.60 1.94 -16.06
C ARG A 83 4.01 1.36 -15.94
N LEU A 84 4.88 2.01 -15.18
CA LEU A 84 6.30 1.62 -15.03
C LEU A 84 6.56 0.71 -13.84
N VAL A 85 5.60 0.55 -12.93
CA VAL A 85 5.80 -0.27 -11.73
C VAL A 85 5.66 -1.77 -12.03
N PRO A 86 6.31 -2.64 -11.24
CA PRO A 86 6.14 -4.07 -11.39
C PRO A 86 4.72 -4.53 -11.04
N ARG A 87 4.37 -5.74 -11.45
CA ARG A 87 3.14 -6.38 -10.99
C ARG A 87 3.00 -6.33 -9.47
N ALA A 88 1.78 -6.33 -8.98
CA ALA A 88 1.49 -6.10 -7.58
C ALA A 88 0.68 -7.21 -6.93
N LEU A 89 1.06 -7.57 -5.70
CA LEU A 89 0.19 -8.24 -4.74
C LEU A 89 -0.18 -7.24 -3.65
N ILE A 90 -1.48 -6.94 -3.53
CA ILE A 90 -2.01 -6.04 -2.51
C ILE A 90 -2.88 -6.84 -1.54
N ILE A 91 -2.49 -6.83 -0.27
CA ILE A 91 -3.25 -7.46 0.81
C ILE A 91 -3.94 -6.36 1.58
N SER A 92 -5.26 -6.34 1.54
CA SER A 92 -6.12 -5.40 2.24
C SER A 92 -6.77 -6.08 3.46
N ALA A 93 -6.96 -5.34 4.53
CA ALA A 93 -7.63 -5.81 5.74
C ALA A 93 -8.91 -5.01 5.94
N GLU A 94 -10.06 -5.68 6.10
CA GLU A 94 -11.35 -5.00 6.20
C GLU A 94 -11.41 -4.02 7.38
N GLY A 95 -10.82 -4.38 8.52
CA GLY A 95 -10.73 -3.52 9.70
C GLY A 95 -9.54 -2.54 9.69
N CYS A 96 -8.97 -2.21 8.54
CA CYS A 96 -7.85 -1.27 8.42
C CYS A 96 -8.31 0.09 7.88
N ASN A 97 -7.77 1.18 8.43
CA ASN A 97 -8.03 2.54 7.96
C ASN A 97 -7.60 2.75 6.50
N PHE A 98 -6.58 2.00 6.06
CA PHE A 98 -5.99 2.15 4.71
C PHE A 98 -6.69 1.30 3.64
N ARG A 99 -7.71 0.54 4.00
CA ARG A 99 -8.38 -0.38 3.08
C ARG A 99 -8.81 0.25 1.77
N TYR A 100 -9.40 1.43 1.82
CA TYR A 100 -9.94 2.08 0.62
C TYR A 100 -8.84 2.55 -0.32
N GLU A 101 -7.77 3.12 0.22
CA GLU A 101 -6.62 3.54 -0.57
C GLU A 101 -5.85 2.35 -1.15
N ASP A 102 -5.78 1.22 -0.42
CA ASP A 102 -5.23 -0.04 -0.92
C ASP A 102 -5.97 -0.52 -2.18
N GLU A 103 -7.29 -0.56 -2.09
CA GLU A 103 -8.15 -1.06 -3.17
C GLU A 103 -8.25 -0.06 -4.33
N GLU A 104 -8.22 1.23 -4.06
CA GLU A 104 -8.13 2.28 -5.06
C GLU A 104 -6.82 2.17 -5.85
N TYR A 105 -5.69 2.05 -5.17
CA TYR A 105 -4.39 1.89 -5.82
C TYR A 105 -4.34 0.62 -6.68
N ALA A 106 -4.89 -0.49 -6.19
CA ALA A 106 -5.04 -1.72 -6.98
C ALA A 106 -5.84 -1.49 -8.27
N GLY A 107 -6.97 -0.79 -8.16
CA GLY A 107 -7.81 -0.43 -9.32
C GLY A 107 -7.09 0.47 -10.32
N ARG A 108 -6.33 1.45 -9.83
CA ARG A 108 -5.53 2.35 -10.67
C ARG A 108 -4.42 1.62 -11.41
N LEU A 109 -3.70 0.70 -10.72
CA LEU A 109 -2.70 -0.15 -11.37
C LEU A 109 -3.32 -1.02 -12.47
N ALA A 110 -4.45 -1.66 -12.18
CA ALA A 110 -5.15 -2.50 -13.15
C ALA A 110 -5.65 -1.69 -14.36
N SER A 111 -6.14 -0.47 -14.16
CA SER A 111 -6.65 0.39 -15.24
C SER A 111 -5.58 0.79 -16.25
N VAL A 112 -4.31 0.82 -15.84
CA VAL A 112 -3.18 1.12 -16.72
C VAL A 112 -2.46 -0.11 -17.27
N GLY A 113 -3.02 -1.31 -17.03
CA GLY A 113 -2.52 -2.56 -17.58
C GLY A 113 -1.46 -3.28 -16.73
N VAL A 114 -1.21 -2.85 -15.50
CA VAL A 114 -0.35 -3.56 -14.57
C VAL A 114 -1.06 -4.82 -14.05
N GLU A 115 -0.38 -5.96 -14.03
CA GLU A 115 -0.91 -7.19 -13.43
C GLU A 115 -1.06 -7.03 -11.91
N VAL A 116 -2.27 -7.15 -11.39
CA VAL A 116 -2.59 -6.97 -9.98
C VAL A 116 -3.33 -8.16 -9.42
N THR A 117 -2.86 -8.64 -8.28
CA THR A 117 -3.65 -9.51 -7.40
C THR A 117 -4.00 -8.70 -6.14
N VAL A 118 -5.29 -8.55 -5.86
CA VAL A 118 -5.75 -7.94 -4.61
C VAL A 118 -6.55 -8.95 -3.80
N LYS A 119 -6.24 -9.05 -2.51
CA LYS A 119 -6.97 -9.90 -1.58
C LYS A 119 -7.36 -9.11 -0.34
N ARG A 120 -8.68 -8.92 -0.15
CA ARG A 120 -9.23 -8.42 1.11
C ARG A 120 -9.46 -9.58 2.06
N PHE A 121 -8.93 -9.46 3.27
CA PHE A 121 -9.24 -10.36 4.39
C PHE A 121 -10.34 -9.75 5.23
N THR A 122 -11.53 -10.34 5.14
CA THR A 122 -12.69 -9.93 5.95
C THR A 122 -12.40 -10.18 7.43
N LYS A 123 -12.85 -9.28 8.30
CA LYS A 123 -12.58 -9.29 9.75
C LYS A 123 -11.10 -9.12 10.16
N ALA A 124 -10.15 -9.13 9.24
CA ALA A 124 -8.76 -8.87 9.55
C ALA A 124 -8.55 -7.40 9.94
N ARG A 125 -7.54 -7.16 10.77
CA ARG A 125 -7.14 -5.84 11.26
C ARG A 125 -5.78 -5.45 10.69
N HIS A 126 -5.45 -4.16 10.77
CA HIS A 126 -4.10 -3.72 10.45
C HIS A 126 -3.05 -4.50 11.26
N GLY A 127 -1.99 -4.96 10.60
CA GLY A 127 -0.91 -5.71 11.27
C GLY A 127 -1.20 -7.19 11.51
N PHE A 128 -2.27 -7.78 10.99
CA PHE A 128 -2.64 -9.16 11.29
C PHE A 128 -1.58 -10.20 10.88
N ILE A 129 -0.73 -9.91 9.88
CA ILE A 129 0.32 -10.83 9.44
C ILE A 129 1.44 -10.93 10.48
N PRO A 130 2.15 -9.85 10.88
CA PRO A 130 3.26 -9.93 11.83
C PRO A 130 2.81 -10.22 13.27
N HIS A 131 1.55 -9.97 13.58
CA HIS A 131 1.01 -10.27 14.92
C HIS A 131 0.29 -11.63 15.01
N PHE A 132 0.43 -12.48 13.97
CA PHE A 132 -0.16 -13.81 13.93
C PHE A 132 -1.69 -13.83 14.17
N GLY A 133 -2.38 -12.78 13.69
CA GLY A 133 -3.83 -12.68 13.79
C GLY A 133 -4.55 -13.67 12.87
N GLU A 134 -5.89 -13.65 12.90
CA GLU A 134 -6.69 -14.48 11.98
C GLU A 134 -6.22 -14.28 10.53
N TYR A 135 -6.14 -15.36 9.76
CA TYR A 135 -5.70 -15.39 8.35
C TYR A 135 -4.20 -15.14 8.07
N TRP A 136 -3.34 -14.97 9.07
CA TRP A 136 -1.93 -14.70 8.80
C TRP A 136 -1.25 -15.78 7.95
N LYS A 137 -1.61 -17.06 8.16
CA LYS A 137 -1.07 -18.19 7.36
C LYS A 137 -1.50 -18.10 5.90
N GLU A 138 -2.79 -17.84 5.65
CA GLU A 138 -3.31 -17.69 4.28
C GLU A 138 -2.64 -16.52 3.56
N ALA A 139 -2.46 -15.40 4.24
CA ALA A 139 -1.75 -14.25 3.69
C ALA A 139 -0.28 -14.57 3.41
N ALA A 140 0.42 -15.23 4.34
CA ALA A 140 1.81 -15.64 4.15
C ALA A 140 1.96 -16.63 2.97
N ASP A 141 1.07 -17.61 2.84
CA ASP A 141 1.06 -18.54 1.71
C ASP A 141 0.82 -17.82 0.39
N LEU A 142 -0.06 -16.83 0.36
CA LEU A 142 -0.30 -16.02 -0.84
C LEU A 142 0.96 -15.23 -1.22
N ILE A 143 1.64 -14.61 -0.25
CA ILE A 143 2.90 -13.90 -0.47
C ILE A 143 3.96 -14.84 -1.04
N VAL A 144 4.16 -16.00 -0.40
CA VAL A 144 5.16 -16.99 -0.84
C VAL A 144 4.88 -17.46 -2.26
N ARG A 145 3.63 -17.77 -2.61
CA ARG A 145 3.25 -18.15 -3.98
C ARG A 145 3.53 -17.03 -4.98
N SER A 146 3.19 -15.80 -4.65
CA SER A 146 3.42 -14.64 -5.52
C SER A 146 4.91 -14.39 -5.76
N ILE A 147 5.73 -14.51 -4.72
CA ILE A 147 7.20 -14.39 -4.84
C ILE A 147 7.76 -15.51 -5.72
N ARG A 148 7.34 -16.77 -5.50
CA ARG A 148 7.81 -17.90 -6.29
C ARG A 148 7.40 -17.84 -7.76
N SER A 149 6.27 -17.24 -8.07
CA SER A 149 5.81 -17.00 -9.45
C SER A 149 6.43 -15.77 -10.09
N ALA A 150 7.08 -14.88 -9.30
CA ALA A 150 7.75 -13.70 -9.80
C ALA A 150 9.04 -14.13 -10.51
N ARG A 151 9.11 -13.84 -11.82
CA ARG A 151 10.33 -14.02 -12.62
C ARG A 151 10.82 -12.65 -13.09
N VAL A 152 12.09 -12.46 -13.08
CA VAL A 152 12.76 -11.30 -13.67
C VAL A 152 12.77 -11.43 -15.18
#